data_e228247591966849a49bb1b1be9b1b4b
#
_entry.id   e228247591966849a49bb1b1be9b1b4b
#
_cell.length_a   1.000
_cell.length_b   1.000
_cell.length_c   1.000
_cell.angle_alpha   90.00
_cell.angle_beta   90.00
_cell.angle_gamma   90.00
#
_symmetry.space_group_name_H-M   'P 1'
#
loop_
_entity.id
_entity.type
_entity.pdbx_description
1 polymer ?
#
loop_
_entity_poly.entity_id
_entity_poly.type
_entity_poly.pdbx_seq_one_letter_code
_entity_poly.pdbx_strand_id
1 'polypeptide(L)'
;MSQVSGWKVDYGPTASDLEKALIVDHLVKKEQSTKIIKIGKHRIVERVVLQDIDIHAKTNFLHNIRARIRRLLRPSKAELEFSVLRELENAGIKSLEPLGWAEQTRLFGPSVLFTRTLEDSETLEELWKKSWFSLDSKSKQIICKNFAFLLSQ
;
A
#
# COMPACT_ATOMS: atom_id res chain seq x y z
N MET A 1 0.46 6.17 -17.92
CA MET A 1 -0.08 7.18 -16.99
C MET A 1 -1.39 7.70 -17.55
N SER A 2 -2.48 7.66 -16.81
CA SER A 2 -3.83 8.05 -17.23
C SER A 2 -4.42 9.10 -16.28
N GLN A 3 -5.45 9.84 -16.75
CA GLN A 3 -6.24 10.73 -15.88
C GLN A 3 -7.66 10.20 -15.77
N VAL A 4 -8.17 10.13 -14.54
CA VAL A 4 -9.51 9.65 -14.25
C VAL A 4 -10.15 10.56 -13.20
N SER A 5 -11.22 11.26 -13.55
CA SER A 5 -12.04 12.08 -12.61
C SER A 5 -11.23 12.95 -11.64
N GLY A 6 -10.20 13.64 -12.12
CA GLY A 6 -9.35 14.50 -11.29
C GLY A 6 -8.24 13.76 -10.52
N TRP A 7 -7.95 12.53 -10.90
CA TRP A 7 -6.82 11.74 -10.44
C TRP A 7 -5.84 11.46 -11.57
N LYS A 8 -4.57 11.62 -11.30
CA LYS A 8 -3.45 11.10 -12.10
C LYS A 8 -3.18 9.69 -11.60
N VAL A 9 -3.23 8.70 -12.47
CA VAL A 9 -3.10 7.29 -12.11
C VAL A 9 -2.00 6.65 -12.93
N ASP A 10 -1.18 5.84 -12.29
CA ASP A 10 -0.20 4.97 -12.94
C ASP A 10 -0.32 3.55 -12.40
N TYR A 11 -0.23 2.56 -13.29
CA TYR A 11 -0.45 1.16 -12.97
C TYR A 11 0.84 0.37 -13.04
N GLY A 12 0.99 -0.59 -12.15
CA GLY A 12 2.03 -1.60 -12.23
C GLY A 12 1.81 -2.54 -13.41
N PRO A 13 2.87 -3.14 -13.93
CA PRO A 13 2.77 -4.05 -15.09
C PRO A 13 2.01 -5.34 -14.75
N THR A 14 1.95 -5.72 -13.49
CA THR A 14 1.25 -6.92 -13.00
C THR A 14 -0.24 -6.70 -12.73
N ALA A 15 -0.70 -5.44 -12.76
CA ALA A 15 -2.10 -5.12 -12.53
C ALA A 15 -2.98 -5.60 -13.69
N SER A 16 -3.92 -6.49 -13.39
CA SER A 16 -4.93 -6.97 -14.33
C SER A 16 -5.93 -5.87 -14.70
N ASP A 17 -6.66 -6.05 -15.78
CA ASP A 17 -7.66 -5.06 -16.20
C ASP A 17 -8.82 -4.94 -15.20
N LEU A 18 -9.16 -6.02 -14.51
CA LEU A 18 -10.15 -5.99 -13.43
C LEU A 18 -9.64 -5.19 -12.21
N GLU A 19 -8.38 -5.37 -11.82
CA GLU A 19 -7.77 -4.58 -10.73
C GLU A 19 -7.70 -3.09 -11.11
N LYS A 20 -7.35 -2.76 -12.34
CA LYS A 20 -7.37 -1.37 -12.85
C LYS A 20 -8.77 -0.77 -12.77
N ALA A 21 -9.80 -1.54 -13.18
CA ALA A 21 -11.19 -1.10 -13.10
C ALA A 21 -11.62 -0.87 -11.65
N LEU A 22 -11.24 -1.77 -10.73
CA LEU A 22 -11.50 -1.63 -9.30
C LEU A 22 -10.83 -0.40 -8.68
N ILE A 23 -9.57 -0.13 -9.05
CA ILE A 23 -8.84 1.08 -8.63
C ILE A 23 -9.58 2.34 -9.09
N VAL A 24 -9.99 2.39 -10.35
CA VAL A 24 -10.76 3.53 -10.90
C VAL A 24 -12.06 3.72 -10.14
N ASP A 25 -12.81 2.65 -9.92
CA ASP A 25 -14.08 2.69 -9.22
C ASP A 25 -13.92 3.17 -7.78
N HIS A 26 -12.91 2.68 -7.07
CA HIS A 26 -12.57 3.14 -5.71
C HIS A 26 -12.24 4.65 -5.65
N LEU A 27 -11.50 5.18 -6.64
CA LEU A 27 -11.15 6.60 -6.70
C LEU A 27 -12.35 7.51 -7.01
N VAL A 28 -13.33 7.00 -7.78
CA VAL A 28 -14.48 7.81 -8.27
C VAL A 28 -15.68 7.68 -7.36
N LYS A 29 -16.11 6.47 -7.04
CA LYS A 29 -17.42 6.21 -6.41
C LYS A 29 -17.38 6.04 -4.90
N LYS A 30 -16.29 5.59 -4.31
CA LYS A 30 -16.16 5.25 -2.88
C LYS A 30 -17.25 4.30 -2.32
N GLU A 31 -18.07 3.69 -3.17
CA GLU A 31 -19.24 2.89 -2.78
C GLU A 31 -18.96 1.40 -2.60
N GLN A 32 -17.70 1.00 -2.66
CA GLN A 32 -17.35 -0.41 -2.57
C GLN A 32 -17.34 -0.92 -1.14
N SER A 33 -17.44 -2.24 -0.99
CA SER A 33 -17.26 -2.94 0.28
C SER A 33 -15.83 -2.73 0.78
N THR A 34 -15.60 -1.59 1.42
CA THR A 34 -14.29 -1.24 1.99
C THR A 34 -14.30 -1.52 3.48
N LYS A 35 -13.30 -2.26 3.93
CA LYS A 35 -13.03 -2.42 5.36
C LYS A 35 -11.84 -1.55 5.74
N ILE A 36 -12.06 -0.59 6.63
CA ILE A 36 -10.95 0.20 7.17
C ILE A 36 -10.10 -0.70 8.08
N ILE A 37 -8.83 -0.85 7.72
CA ILE A 37 -7.86 -1.64 8.49
C ILE A 37 -7.14 -0.77 9.51
N LYS A 38 -6.74 0.44 9.08
CA LYS A 38 -5.97 1.34 9.94
C LYS A 38 -6.29 2.79 9.63
N ILE A 39 -6.55 3.55 10.69
CA ILE A 39 -6.65 5.02 10.63
C ILE A 39 -5.46 5.59 11.41
N GLY A 40 -4.69 6.43 10.76
CA GLY A 40 -3.62 7.21 11.39
C GLY A 40 -3.78 8.70 11.08
N LYS A 41 -3.04 9.54 11.79
CA LYS A 41 -3.11 11.00 11.65
C LYS A 41 -2.97 11.51 10.21
N HIS A 42 -2.19 10.82 9.39
CA HIS A 42 -1.84 11.26 8.04
C HIS A 42 -2.11 10.20 6.97
N ARG A 43 -2.74 9.10 7.34
CA ARG A 43 -3.01 8.00 6.42
C ARG A 43 -4.23 7.17 6.84
N ILE A 44 -4.90 6.62 5.84
CA ILE A 44 -5.94 5.59 6.00
C ILE A 44 -5.51 4.40 5.16
N VAL A 45 -5.69 3.20 5.69
CA VAL A 45 -5.51 1.94 4.95
C VAL A 45 -6.86 1.23 4.92
N GLU A 46 -7.33 0.98 3.72
CA GLU A 46 -8.59 0.31 3.44
C GLU A 46 -8.32 -0.98 2.68
N ARG A 47 -9.06 -2.02 2.99
CA ARG A 47 -9.11 -3.24 2.20
C ARG A 47 -10.35 -3.18 1.33
N VAL A 48 -10.17 -3.34 0.03
CA VAL A 48 -11.21 -3.27 -0.98
C VAL A 48 -11.35 -4.66 -1.59
N VAL A 49 -12.52 -5.25 -1.41
CA VAL A 49 -12.82 -6.60 -1.93
C VAL A 49 -13.96 -6.50 -2.93
N LEU A 50 -13.75 -7.05 -4.13
CA LEU A 50 -14.76 -7.17 -5.15
C LEU A 50 -14.60 -8.50 -5.87
N GLN A 51 -15.58 -9.40 -5.76
CA GLN A 51 -15.48 -10.77 -6.28
C GLN A 51 -14.20 -11.47 -5.76
N ASP A 52 -13.32 -11.90 -6.65
CA ASP A 52 -12.07 -12.58 -6.33
C ASP A 52 -10.86 -11.62 -6.22
N ILE A 53 -11.11 -10.30 -6.29
CA ILE A 53 -10.06 -9.28 -6.21
C ILE A 53 -10.03 -8.71 -4.79
N ASP A 54 -8.86 -8.74 -4.19
CA ASP A 54 -8.61 -8.23 -2.85
C ASP A 54 -7.36 -7.34 -2.85
N ILE A 55 -7.57 -6.06 -2.62
CA ILE A 55 -6.50 -5.06 -2.66
C ILE A 55 -6.51 -4.17 -1.43
N HIS A 56 -5.35 -3.63 -1.09
CA HIS A 56 -5.22 -2.57 -0.10
C HIS A 56 -5.06 -1.22 -0.78
N ALA A 57 -5.84 -0.24 -0.35
CA ALA A 57 -5.73 1.17 -0.71
C ALA A 57 -5.16 1.95 0.47
N LYS A 58 -3.94 2.47 0.33
CA LYS A 58 -3.28 3.28 1.35
C LYS A 58 -3.31 4.75 0.94
N THR A 59 -4.24 5.50 1.51
CA THR A 59 -4.40 6.92 1.26
C THR A 59 -3.51 7.74 2.19
N ASN A 60 -2.70 8.63 1.63
CA ASN A 60 -1.84 9.57 2.35
C ASN A 60 -2.35 11.00 2.19
N PHE A 61 -2.42 11.75 3.29
CA PHE A 61 -2.90 13.13 3.34
C PHE A 61 -1.78 14.10 3.69
N LEU A 62 -1.85 15.31 3.14
CA LEU A 62 -0.92 16.41 3.42
C LEU A 62 -1.51 17.36 4.46
N HIS A 63 -1.14 17.21 5.72
CA HIS A 63 -1.74 17.98 6.82
C HIS A 63 -0.99 19.25 7.21
N ASN A 64 0.29 19.40 6.86
CA ASN A 64 1.07 20.55 7.28
C ASN A 64 1.72 21.28 6.11
N ILE A 65 2.03 22.57 6.31
CA ILE A 65 2.63 23.45 5.29
C ILE A 65 3.98 22.90 4.80
N ARG A 66 4.81 22.35 5.68
CA ARG A 66 6.11 21.79 5.29
C ARG A 66 5.95 20.59 4.32
N ALA A 67 4.95 19.72 4.57
CA ALA A 67 4.64 18.62 3.67
C ALA A 67 4.13 19.12 2.31
N ARG A 68 3.34 20.20 2.30
CA ARG A 68 2.83 20.83 1.07
C ARG A 68 3.97 21.45 0.25
N ILE A 69 4.88 22.19 0.86
CA ILE A 69 6.05 22.77 0.17
C ILE A 69 6.94 21.64 -0.38
N ARG A 70 7.22 20.61 0.43
CA ARG A 70 8.00 19.44 -0.02
C ARG A 70 7.37 18.75 -1.22
N ARG A 71 6.04 18.71 -1.28
CA ARG A 71 5.28 18.09 -2.37
C ARG A 71 5.46 18.82 -3.71
N LEU A 72 5.75 20.11 -3.70
CA LEU A 72 6.04 20.87 -4.93
C LEU A 72 7.36 20.46 -5.58
N LEU A 73 8.29 19.95 -4.79
CA LEU A 73 9.66 19.63 -5.21
C LEU A 73 9.93 18.12 -5.32
N ARG A 74 9.00 17.28 -4.86
CA ARG A 74 9.20 15.82 -4.78
C ARG A 74 7.94 15.07 -5.23
N PRO A 75 8.10 13.83 -5.73
CA PRO A 75 6.98 12.94 -6.02
C PRO A 75 6.06 12.76 -4.81
N SER A 76 4.84 12.30 -5.05
CA SER A 76 3.90 11.97 -3.97
C SER A 76 4.43 10.81 -3.12
N LYS A 77 3.91 10.71 -1.89
CA LYS A 77 4.31 9.61 -1.02
C LYS A 77 3.90 8.26 -1.61
N ALA A 78 2.74 8.19 -2.26
CA ALA A 78 2.30 6.97 -2.93
C ALA A 78 3.20 6.60 -4.10
N GLU A 79 3.61 7.58 -4.92
CA GLU A 79 4.55 7.39 -6.03
C GLU A 79 5.92 6.90 -5.55
N LEU A 80 6.47 7.49 -4.47
CA LEU A 80 7.74 7.06 -3.90
C LEU A 80 7.66 5.63 -3.33
N GLU A 81 6.60 5.31 -2.58
CA GLU A 81 6.41 3.97 -2.04
C GLU A 81 6.22 2.95 -3.18
N PHE A 82 5.50 3.31 -4.24
CA PHE A 82 5.35 2.47 -5.43
C PHE A 82 6.69 2.19 -6.09
N SER A 83 7.52 3.22 -6.29
CA SER A 83 8.86 3.06 -6.89
C SER A 83 9.75 2.13 -6.06
N VAL A 84 9.77 2.29 -4.73
CA VAL A 84 10.52 1.41 -3.84
C VAL A 84 10.04 -0.04 -3.92
N LEU A 85 8.72 -0.28 -3.91
CA LEU A 85 8.18 -1.63 -4.04
C LEU A 85 8.56 -2.26 -5.38
N ARG A 86 8.58 -1.49 -6.46
CA ARG A 86 9.03 -1.93 -7.78
C ARG A 86 10.52 -2.26 -7.81
N GLU A 87 11.35 -1.48 -7.14
CA GLU A 87 12.78 -1.77 -7.01
C GLU A 87 13.02 -3.06 -6.22
N LEU A 88 12.29 -3.29 -5.13
CA LEU A 88 12.34 -4.54 -4.36
C LEU A 88 11.94 -5.74 -5.21
N GLU A 89 10.86 -5.63 -5.97
CA GLU A 89 10.40 -6.67 -6.89
C GLU A 89 11.45 -7.00 -7.95
N ASN A 90 12.05 -5.97 -8.57
CA ASN A 90 13.11 -6.13 -9.56
C ASN A 90 14.38 -6.77 -8.96
N ALA A 91 14.65 -6.53 -7.68
CA ALA A 91 15.76 -7.15 -6.94
C ALA A 91 15.43 -8.58 -6.46
N GLY A 92 14.23 -9.11 -6.77
CA GLY A 92 13.79 -10.43 -6.32
C GLY A 92 13.47 -10.53 -4.84
N ILE A 93 13.30 -9.38 -4.16
CA ILE A 93 12.94 -9.32 -2.75
C ILE A 93 11.41 -9.42 -2.64
N LYS A 94 10.92 -10.43 -1.93
CA LYS A 94 9.48 -10.61 -1.68
C LYS A 94 8.96 -9.44 -0.85
N SER A 95 8.08 -8.66 -1.43
CA SER A 95 7.39 -7.52 -0.80
C SER A 95 5.91 -7.51 -1.18
N LEU A 96 5.19 -6.47 -0.74
CA LEU A 96 3.83 -6.23 -1.23
C LEU A 96 3.88 -5.98 -2.74
N GLU A 97 3.02 -6.64 -3.49
CA GLU A 97 2.91 -6.44 -4.94
C GLU A 97 2.21 -5.11 -5.24
N PRO A 98 2.91 -4.15 -5.87
CA PRO A 98 2.34 -2.84 -6.16
C PRO A 98 1.51 -2.88 -7.44
N LEU A 99 0.21 -2.66 -7.32
CA LEU A 99 -0.73 -2.63 -8.45
C LEU A 99 -0.77 -1.27 -9.15
N GLY A 100 -0.49 -0.20 -8.41
CA GLY A 100 -0.50 1.14 -8.96
C GLY A 100 -0.51 2.22 -7.88
N TRP A 101 -0.43 3.46 -8.32
CA TRP A 101 -0.61 4.62 -7.46
C TRP A 101 -1.46 5.67 -8.15
N ALA A 102 -2.10 6.51 -7.34
CA ALA A 102 -2.87 7.65 -7.81
C ALA A 102 -2.58 8.88 -6.97
N GLU A 103 -2.68 10.05 -7.58
CA GLU A 103 -2.66 11.32 -6.86
C GLU A 103 -3.75 12.25 -7.41
N GLN A 104 -4.41 12.95 -6.53
CA GLN A 104 -5.38 13.94 -6.94
C GLN A 104 -4.69 15.10 -7.65
N THR A 105 -5.19 15.50 -8.83
CA THR A 105 -4.61 16.60 -9.64
C THR A 105 -4.78 17.96 -8.98
N ARG A 106 -5.68 18.07 -7.99
CA ARG A 106 -5.81 19.26 -7.15
C ARG A 106 -4.53 19.49 -6.35
N LEU A 107 -4.06 20.71 -6.34
CA LEU A 107 -2.89 21.11 -5.57
C LEU A 107 -3.02 20.68 -4.10
N PHE A 108 -2.03 19.92 -3.61
CA PHE A 108 -2.02 19.33 -2.27
C PHE A 108 -3.14 18.30 -1.96
N GLY A 109 -3.68 17.68 -2.98
CA GLY A 109 -4.61 16.55 -2.83
C GLY A 109 -3.96 15.31 -2.22
N PRO A 110 -4.76 14.33 -1.79
CA PRO A 110 -4.27 13.05 -1.30
C PRO A 110 -3.58 12.25 -2.41
N SER A 111 -2.76 11.29 -1.99
CA SER A 111 -2.21 10.26 -2.88
C SER A 111 -2.52 8.88 -2.33
N VAL A 112 -2.75 7.91 -3.21
CA VAL A 112 -3.16 6.54 -2.86
C VAL A 112 -2.20 5.55 -3.50
N LEU A 113 -1.70 4.62 -2.70
CA LEU A 113 -0.97 3.45 -3.17
C LEU A 113 -1.91 2.24 -3.12
N PHE A 114 -1.93 1.47 -4.20
CA PHE A 114 -2.68 0.23 -4.31
C PHE A 114 -1.72 -0.95 -4.33
N THR A 115 -1.97 -1.94 -3.48
CA THR A 115 -1.19 -3.17 -3.42
C THR A 115 -2.13 -4.37 -3.37
N ARG A 116 -1.69 -5.52 -3.89
CA ARG A 116 -2.43 -6.77 -3.75
C ARG A 116 -2.39 -7.22 -2.29
N THR A 117 -3.50 -7.77 -1.80
CA THR A 117 -3.53 -8.35 -0.46
C THR A 117 -2.69 -9.63 -0.44
N LEU A 118 -1.89 -9.79 0.60
CA LEU A 118 -1.21 -11.06 0.85
C LEU A 118 -2.20 -12.00 1.51
N GLU A 119 -2.52 -13.11 0.84
CA GLU A 119 -3.31 -14.19 1.41
C GLU A 119 -2.55 -14.83 2.57
N ASP A 120 -3.29 -15.31 3.56
CA ASP A 120 -2.74 -16.02 4.73
C ASP A 120 -1.59 -15.28 5.46
N SER A 121 -1.61 -13.96 5.40
CA SER A 121 -0.62 -13.12 6.06
C SER A 121 -1.15 -12.52 7.35
N GLU A 122 -0.29 -12.48 8.34
CA GLU A 122 -0.53 -11.83 9.62
C GLU A 122 0.49 -10.71 9.81
N THR A 123 0.07 -9.56 10.36
CA THR A 123 1.03 -8.50 10.66
C THR A 123 1.95 -8.92 11.80
N LEU A 124 3.19 -8.41 11.81
CA LEU A 124 4.12 -8.67 12.91
C LEU A 124 3.52 -8.24 14.27
N GLU A 125 2.70 -7.19 14.29
CA GLU A 125 2.00 -6.72 15.49
C GLU A 125 0.95 -7.74 15.97
N GLU A 126 0.18 -8.33 15.06
CA GLU A 126 -0.80 -9.38 15.37
C GLU A 126 -0.12 -10.66 15.84
N LEU A 127 0.93 -11.10 15.12
CA LEU A 127 1.76 -12.24 15.52
C LEU A 127 2.32 -12.04 16.94
N TRP A 128 2.86 -10.84 17.21
CA TRP A 128 3.41 -10.53 18.54
C TRP A 128 2.35 -10.59 19.64
N LYS A 129 1.19 -9.99 19.41
CA LYS A 129 0.11 -9.92 20.41
C LYS A 129 -0.55 -11.26 20.66
N LYS A 130 -0.78 -12.06 19.60
CA LYS A 130 -1.57 -13.29 19.69
C LYS A 130 -0.72 -14.53 19.95
N SER A 131 0.40 -14.66 19.28
CA SER A 131 1.09 -15.93 19.13
C SER A 131 2.53 -15.94 19.63
N TRP A 132 3.19 -14.78 19.76
CA TRP A 132 4.62 -14.75 20.08
C TRP A 132 4.99 -15.53 21.33
N PHE A 133 4.22 -15.38 22.39
CA PHE A 133 4.53 -16.02 23.66
C PHE A 133 4.30 -17.54 23.65
N SER A 134 3.41 -18.03 22.79
CA SER A 134 3.11 -19.45 22.62
C SER A 134 4.03 -20.16 21.61
N LEU A 135 4.80 -19.40 20.80
CA LEU A 135 5.75 -20.00 19.87
C LEU A 135 6.90 -20.67 20.59
N ASP A 136 7.34 -21.83 20.05
CA ASP A 136 8.54 -22.51 20.50
C ASP A 136 9.82 -21.71 20.18
N SER A 137 10.92 -22.03 20.86
CA SER A 137 12.19 -21.32 20.72
C SER A 137 12.77 -21.38 19.30
N LYS A 138 12.54 -22.47 18.58
CA LYS A 138 13.04 -22.67 17.21
C LYS A 138 12.30 -21.74 16.24
N SER A 139 10.98 -21.67 16.32
CA SER A 139 10.14 -20.76 15.53
C SER A 139 10.49 -19.29 15.79
N LYS A 140 10.70 -18.89 17.06
CA LYS A 140 11.17 -17.54 17.41
C LYS A 140 12.52 -17.22 16.77
N GLN A 141 13.47 -18.14 16.82
CA GLN A 141 14.78 -17.95 16.18
C GLN A 141 14.69 -17.78 14.67
N ILE A 142 13.83 -18.55 13.99
CA ILE A 142 13.62 -18.44 12.54
C ILE A 142 13.07 -17.06 12.19
N ILE A 143 12.05 -16.61 12.91
CA ILE A 143 11.44 -15.28 12.70
C ILE A 143 12.48 -14.18 12.91
N CYS A 144 13.24 -14.23 14.03
CA CYS A 144 14.28 -13.24 14.30
C CYS A 144 15.40 -13.23 13.25
N LYS A 145 15.85 -14.40 12.78
CA LYS A 145 16.86 -14.51 11.73
C LYS A 145 16.37 -13.92 10.40
N ASN A 146 15.14 -14.26 9.99
CA ASN A 146 14.56 -13.73 8.77
C ASN A 146 14.37 -12.21 8.85
N PHE A 147 13.96 -11.69 10.00
CA PHE A 147 13.83 -10.27 10.22
C PHE A 147 15.18 -9.54 10.19
N ALA A 148 16.20 -10.10 10.87
CA ALA A 148 17.55 -9.57 10.83
C ALA A 148 18.14 -9.59 9.41
N PHE A 149 17.89 -10.64 8.63
CA PHE A 149 18.29 -10.73 7.24
C PHE A 149 17.65 -9.61 6.38
N LEU A 150 16.35 -9.38 6.54
CA LEU A 150 15.63 -8.30 5.85
C LEU A 150 16.17 -6.90 6.19
N LEU A 151 16.62 -6.68 7.42
CA LEU A 151 17.20 -5.40 7.85
C LEU A 151 18.66 -5.21 7.39
N SER A 152 19.34 -6.26 6.94
CA SER A 152 20.74 -6.24 6.52
C SER A 152 20.91 -6.02 5.00
N GLN A 153 19.81 -6.01 4.23
CA GLN A 153 19.79 -5.70 2.80
C GLN A 153 19.76 -4.19 2.55
#